data_3401d9b6906f55f54e86214c026306da
#
_entry.id   3401d9b6906f55f54e86214c026306da
#
_cell.length_a   1.000
_cell.length_b   1.000
_cell.length_c   1.000
_cell.angle_alpha   90.00
_cell.angle_beta   90.00
_cell.angle_gamma   90.00
#
_symmetry.space_group_name_H-M   'P 1'
#
loop_
_entity.id
_entity.type
_entity.pdbx_description
1 polymer ?
#
loop_
_entity_poly.entity_id
_entity_poly.type
_entity_poly.pdbx_seq_one_letter_code
_entity_poly.pdbx_strand_id
1 'polypeptide(L)'
;MVKTLIAGIILGVAAGGAGLYYVPAVDQFREQSMISVNPNGGTTEVFQVNVPMDRIMIGAPGQAASFPVGLEWPADAELDGLRAELFKLRNRKDAVIGIASRIAADDDGGIIEWVLHLPARGSVYVTMQPDAVEGGYRIGKFRAGTRDFENMRGQLTE
;
A
#
# COMPACT_ATOMS: atom_id res chain seq x y z
N MET A 1 16.00 -43.42 -25.50
CA MET A 1 16.50 -42.09 -25.17
C MET A 1 15.41 -40.99 -25.19
N VAL A 2 14.64 -40.80 -26.29
CA VAL A 2 13.60 -39.76 -26.37
C VAL A 2 12.49 -39.90 -25.30
N LYS A 3 12.02 -41.12 -25.02
CA LYS A 3 10.97 -41.38 -24.02
C LYS A 3 11.42 -41.02 -22.61
N THR A 4 12.66 -41.23 -22.26
CA THR A 4 13.24 -40.89 -20.95
C THR A 4 13.38 -39.36 -20.78
N LEU A 5 13.74 -38.66 -21.85
CA LEU A 5 13.84 -37.22 -21.88
C LEU A 5 12.46 -36.56 -21.68
N ILE A 6 11.45 -37.04 -22.40
CA ILE A 6 10.07 -36.54 -22.27
C ILE A 6 9.54 -36.78 -20.86
N ALA A 7 9.75 -37.98 -20.30
CA ALA A 7 9.36 -38.30 -18.94
C ALA A 7 10.02 -37.37 -17.89
N GLY A 8 11.34 -37.07 -18.11
CA GLY A 8 12.08 -36.14 -17.25
C GLY A 8 11.53 -34.72 -17.29
N ILE A 9 11.18 -34.22 -18.48
CA ILE A 9 10.60 -32.87 -18.65
C ILE A 9 9.23 -32.78 -17.96
N ILE A 10 8.37 -33.77 -18.18
CA ILE A 10 7.03 -33.79 -17.54
C ILE A 10 7.15 -33.82 -16.02
N LEU A 11 8.05 -34.62 -15.48
CA LEU A 11 8.27 -34.74 -14.04
C LEU A 11 8.87 -33.45 -13.46
N GLY A 12 9.78 -32.81 -14.18
CA GLY A 12 10.37 -31.53 -13.78
C GLY A 12 9.36 -30.39 -13.77
N VAL A 13 8.49 -30.30 -14.78
CA VAL A 13 7.40 -29.31 -14.83
C VAL A 13 6.38 -29.56 -13.73
N ALA A 14 6.00 -30.80 -13.48
CA ALA A 14 5.07 -31.17 -12.42
C ALA A 14 5.63 -30.85 -11.02
N ALA A 15 6.90 -31.19 -10.77
CA ALA A 15 7.58 -30.91 -9.51
C ALA A 15 7.80 -29.39 -9.31
N GLY A 16 8.19 -28.68 -10.37
CA GLY A 16 8.34 -27.21 -10.34
C GLY A 16 7.02 -26.50 -10.11
N GLY A 17 5.95 -26.94 -10.77
CA GLY A 17 4.61 -26.40 -10.58
C GLY A 17 4.06 -26.66 -9.16
N ALA A 18 4.27 -27.87 -8.64
CA ALA A 18 3.93 -28.19 -7.25
C ALA A 18 4.76 -27.37 -6.25
N GLY A 19 6.07 -27.22 -6.52
CA GLY A 19 6.95 -26.36 -5.69
C GLY A 19 6.47 -24.92 -5.64
N LEU A 20 6.11 -24.32 -6.76
CA LEU A 20 5.57 -22.96 -6.83
C LEU A 20 4.20 -22.82 -6.17
N TYR A 21 3.40 -23.87 -6.15
CA TYR A 21 2.07 -23.86 -5.53
C TYR A 21 2.13 -24.06 -3.99
N TYR A 22 3.05 -24.92 -3.51
CA TYR A 22 3.14 -25.26 -2.09
C TYR A 22 4.19 -24.48 -1.31
N VAL A 23 5.17 -23.89 -1.98
CA VAL A 23 6.11 -22.99 -1.33
C VAL A 23 5.58 -21.56 -1.55
N PRO A 24 4.99 -20.93 -0.55
CA PRO A 24 4.67 -19.52 -0.63
C PRO A 24 6.00 -18.76 -0.67
N ALA A 25 6.57 -18.64 -1.85
CA ALA A 25 7.83 -17.92 -2.07
C ALA A 25 7.69 -16.42 -1.80
N VAL A 26 6.47 -15.97 -1.54
CA VAL A 26 6.14 -14.59 -1.30
C VAL A 26 5.10 -14.55 -0.22
N ASP A 27 5.41 -13.88 0.90
CA ASP A 27 4.41 -13.34 1.78
C ASP A 27 4.12 -14.00 3.13
N GLN A 28 5.16 -14.18 3.91
CA GLN A 28 5.00 -14.60 5.32
C GLN A 28 4.79 -13.43 6.31
N PHE A 29 4.89 -12.17 5.86
CA PHE A 29 4.75 -11.00 6.73
C PHE A 29 3.94 -9.90 6.04
N ARG A 30 2.62 -10.09 5.97
CA ARG A 30 1.70 -9.03 5.54
C ARG A 30 1.29 -8.21 6.75
N GLU A 31 1.85 -7.03 6.89
CA GLU A 31 1.18 -5.98 7.64
C GLU A 31 0.08 -5.41 6.75
N GLN A 32 -1.16 -5.51 7.19
CA GLN A 32 -2.31 -4.99 6.47
C GLN A 32 -2.75 -3.68 7.11
N SER A 33 -2.61 -2.59 6.38
CA SER A 33 -3.31 -1.36 6.71
C SER A 33 -4.72 -1.42 6.12
N MET A 34 -5.73 -1.51 6.96
CA MET A 34 -7.13 -1.55 6.52
C MET A 34 -7.73 -0.15 6.56
N ILE A 35 -8.23 0.29 5.42
CA ILE A 35 -8.94 1.55 5.29
C ILE A 35 -10.42 1.24 5.05
N SER A 36 -11.27 1.60 6.00
CA SER A 36 -12.71 1.48 5.87
C SER A 36 -13.33 2.84 5.55
N VAL A 37 -14.06 2.90 4.47
CA VAL A 37 -14.67 4.11 3.94
C VAL A 37 -16.16 3.91 3.79
N ASN A 38 -16.95 4.87 4.26
CA ASN A 38 -18.40 4.93 4.04
C ASN A 38 -18.69 6.03 3.01
N PRO A 39 -18.78 5.69 1.71
CA PRO A 39 -19.11 6.67 0.69
C PRO A 39 -20.57 7.13 0.80
N ASN A 40 -20.88 8.26 0.17
CA ASN A 40 -22.25 8.77 0.03
C ASN A 40 -23.17 7.70 -0.57
N GLY A 41 -24.19 7.27 0.20
CA GLY A 41 -25.13 6.25 -0.22
C GLY A 41 -25.21 5.03 0.69
N GLY A 42 -24.46 5.01 1.81
CA GLY A 42 -24.60 4.00 2.86
C GLY A 42 -23.92 2.65 2.59
N THR A 43 -23.17 2.54 1.50
CA THR A 43 -22.38 1.33 1.20
C THR A 43 -21.00 1.46 1.83
N THR A 44 -20.62 0.52 2.67
CA THR A 44 -19.27 0.45 3.25
C THR A 44 -18.31 -0.19 2.27
N GLU A 45 -17.29 0.54 1.85
CA GLU A 45 -16.18 0.03 1.07
C GLU A 45 -14.94 -0.13 1.95
N VAL A 46 -14.14 -1.15 1.66
CA VAL A 46 -12.87 -1.40 2.35
C VAL A 46 -11.76 -1.34 1.31
N PHE A 47 -10.78 -0.50 1.60
CA PHE A 47 -9.55 -0.38 0.85
C PHE A 47 -8.40 -0.90 1.71
N GLN A 48 -7.40 -1.49 1.08
CA GLN A 48 -6.26 -2.07 1.77
C GLN A 48 -4.97 -1.82 1.02
N VAL A 49 -3.90 -1.72 1.78
CA VAL A 49 -2.52 -1.68 1.30
C VAL A 49 -1.78 -2.82 1.99
N ASN A 50 -1.16 -3.70 1.22
CA ASN A 50 -0.37 -4.81 1.75
C ASN A 50 1.11 -4.41 1.75
N VAL A 51 1.68 -4.15 2.90
CA VAL A 51 3.09 -3.79 3.04
C VAL A 51 3.90 -5.08 3.28
N PRO A 52 5.04 -5.27 2.63
CA PRO A 52 5.72 -4.38 1.67
C PRO A 52 5.31 -4.58 0.21
N MET A 53 4.44 -5.54 -0.11
CA MET A 53 4.19 -5.99 -1.49
C MET A 53 3.56 -4.94 -2.40
N ASP A 54 2.73 -4.08 -1.84
CA ASP A 54 2.07 -3.02 -2.60
C ASP A 54 2.92 -1.75 -2.67
N ARG A 55 4.08 -1.73 -2.00
CA ARG A 55 4.99 -0.58 -2.07
C ARG A 55 5.56 -0.44 -3.48
N ILE A 56 5.30 0.72 -4.10
CA ILE A 56 5.82 1.09 -5.43
C ILE A 56 7.12 1.86 -5.26
N MET A 57 7.17 2.75 -4.27
CA MET A 57 8.27 3.68 -4.07
C MET A 57 8.41 3.99 -2.57
N ILE A 58 9.65 4.16 -2.15
CA ILE A 58 10.00 4.75 -0.86
C ILE A 58 11.09 5.79 -1.11
N GLY A 59 10.97 6.94 -0.51
CA GLY A 59 11.93 8.02 -0.68
C GLY A 59 11.98 8.95 0.50
N ALA A 60 13.18 9.47 0.73
CA ALA A 60 13.43 10.58 1.62
C ALA A 60 14.50 11.46 0.97
N PRO A 61 14.51 12.78 1.23
CA PRO A 61 15.57 13.66 0.76
C PRO A 61 16.94 13.13 1.17
N GLY A 62 17.90 13.15 0.24
CA GLY A 62 19.30 12.76 0.51
C GLY A 62 19.56 11.27 0.71
N GLN A 63 18.56 10.39 0.66
CA GLN A 63 18.73 8.96 0.75
C GLN A 63 18.65 8.29 -0.62
N ALA A 64 19.45 7.24 -0.82
CA ALA A 64 19.32 6.38 -1.99
C ALA A 64 17.97 5.65 -1.93
N ALA A 65 17.00 6.16 -2.62
CA ALA A 65 15.67 5.60 -2.66
C ALA A 65 15.49 4.74 -3.92
N SER A 66 14.64 3.74 -3.82
CA SER A 66 14.22 2.96 -4.98
C SER A 66 13.13 3.73 -5.72
N PHE A 67 13.54 4.59 -6.64
CA PHE A 67 12.61 5.33 -7.49
C PHE A 67 12.40 4.63 -8.83
N PRO A 68 11.21 4.73 -9.42
CA PRO A 68 11.02 4.43 -10.83
C PRO A 68 11.95 5.28 -11.70
N VAL A 69 12.39 4.73 -12.83
CA VAL A 69 13.27 5.46 -13.75
C VAL A 69 12.63 6.78 -14.18
N GLY A 70 13.37 7.88 -14.03
CA GLY A 70 12.93 9.22 -14.39
C GLY A 70 12.17 9.98 -13.27
N LEU A 71 12.05 9.39 -12.07
CA LEU A 71 11.59 10.08 -10.88
C LEU A 71 12.77 10.37 -9.96
N GLU A 72 12.89 11.62 -9.53
CA GLU A 72 13.89 12.05 -8.57
C GLU A 72 13.19 12.76 -7.41
N TRP A 73 13.68 12.55 -6.19
CA TRP A 73 13.21 13.30 -5.04
C TRP A 73 13.81 14.73 -5.09
N PRO A 74 13.01 15.77 -4.92
CA PRO A 74 13.54 17.13 -4.90
C PRO A 74 14.61 17.30 -3.82
N ALA A 75 15.75 17.87 -4.19
CA ALA A 75 16.81 18.22 -3.26
C ALA A 75 16.48 19.56 -2.59
N ASP A 76 15.46 19.57 -1.75
CA ASP A 76 15.01 20.73 -1.02
C ASP A 76 15.21 20.52 0.48
N ALA A 77 15.93 21.43 1.12
CA ALA A 77 16.21 21.35 2.56
C ALA A 77 14.92 21.42 3.42
N GLU A 78 13.85 22.03 2.90
CA GLU A 78 12.56 22.07 3.61
C GLU A 78 11.87 20.70 3.65
N LEU A 79 12.31 19.75 2.81
CA LEU A 79 11.82 18.38 2.80
C LEU A 79 12.70 17.43 3.61
N ASP A 80 13.77 17.90 4.21
CA ASP A 80 14.60 17.12 5.12
C ASP A 80 13.76 16.63 6.30
N GLY A 81 13.91 15.36 6.67
CA GLY A 81 13.12 14.72 7.71
C GLY A 81 11.74 14.24 7.27
N LEU A 82 11.40 14.36 5.97
CA LEU A 82 10.16 13.78 5.43
C LEU A 82 10.46 12.47 4.73
N ARG A 83 9.60 11.50 4.96
CA ARG A 83 9.59 10.21 4.27
C ARG A 83 8.32 10.06 3.46
N ALA A 84 8.46 9.86 2.16
CA ALA A 84 7.34 9.61 1.27
C ALA A 84 7.34 8.16 0.79
N GLU A 85 6.17 7.55 0.79
CA GLU A 85 5.94 6.20 0.30
C GLU A 85 4.76 6.19 -0.64
N LEU A 86 4.83 5.37 -1.67
CA LEU A 86 3.75 5.18 -2.63
C LEU A 86 3.40 3.70 -2.71
N PHE A 87 2.10 3.41 -2.67
CA PHE A 87 1.57 2.05 -2.64
C PHE A 87 0.47 1.84 -3.66
N LYS A 88 0.28 0.59 -4.07
CA LYS A 88 -0.94 0.14 -4.74
C LYS A 88 -2.07 0.09 -3.73
N LEU A 89 -3.22 0.64 -4.10
CA LEU A 89 -4.44 0.57 -3.30
C LEU A 89 -5.33 -0.54 -3.84
N ARG A 90 -5.76 -1.44 -2.97
CA ARG A 90 -6.58 -2.59 -3.33
C ARG A 90 -7.97 -2.52 -2.72
N ASN A 91 -8.91 -3.18 -3.36
CA ASN A 91 -10.24 -3.41 -2.81
C ASN A 91 -10.30 -4.74 -2.04
N ARG A 92 -11.44 -5.03 -1.42
CA ARG A 92 -11.69 -6.27 -0.68
C ARG A 92 -11.49 -7.56 -1.52
N LYS A 93 -11.52 -7.47 -2.85
CA LYS A 93 -11.28 -8.59 -3.78
C LYS A 93 -9.82 -8.67 -4.24
N ASP A 94 -8.92 -7.95 -3.57
CA ASP A 94 -7.49 -7.86 -3.87
C ASP A 94 -7.15 -7.24 -5.24
N ALA A 95 -8.12 -6.64 -5.92
CA ALA A 95 -7.88 -5.92 -7.17
C ALA A 95 -7.29 -4.54 -6.90
N VAL A 96 -6.26 -4.16 -7.66
CA VAL A 96 -5.68 -2.82 -7.61
C VAL A 96 -6.67 -1.83 -8.21
N ILE A 97 -7.08 -0.85 -7.44
CA ILE A 97 -8.11 0.14 -7.81
C ILE A 97 -7.62 1.58 -7.77
N GLY A 98 -6.41 1.80 -7.28
CA GLY A 98 -5.83 3.13 -7.16
C GLY A 98 -4.43 3.10 -6.59
N ILE A 99 -3.99 4.25 -6.13
CA ILE A 99 -2.72 4.44 -5.45
C ILE A 99 -2.95 5.13 -4.10
N ALA A 100 -2.09 4.82 -3.14
CA ALA A 100 -2.04 5.48 -1.86
C ALA A 100 -0.65 6.07 -1.65
N SER A 101 -0.57 7.32 -1.24
CA SER A 101 0.67 7.95 -0.80
C SER A 101 0.65 8.19 0.69
N ARG A 102 1.78 7.96 1.32
CA ARG A 102 2.02 8.20 2.73
C ARG A 102 3.19 9.16 2.87
N ILE A 103 3.00 10.21 3.63
CA ILE A 103 4.07 11.14 4.00
C ILE A 103 4.16 11.14 5.51
N ALA A 104 5.37 10.96 6.03
CA ALA A 104 5.63 10.96 7.46
C ALA A 104 6.87 11.80 7.76
N ALA A 105 6.85 12.53 8.86
CA ALA A 105 8.06 13.12 9.41
C ALA A 105 8.88 12.03 10.13
N ASP A 106 10.20 12.15 10.08
CA ASP A 106 11.13 11.17 10.66
C ASP A 106 11.23 11.28 12.20
N ASP A 107 10.68 12.34 12.80
CA ASP A 107 10.70 12.57 14.23
C ASP A 107 9.57 11.83 14.99
N ASP A 108 9.86 11.45 16.21
CA ASP A 108 8.94 10.79 17.14
C ASP A 108 7.77 11.73 17.51
N GLY A 109 6.72 11.70 16.77
CA GLY A 109 5.53 12.55 16.94
C GLY A 109 5.19 13.38 15.72
N GLY A 110 5.91 13.16 14.63
CA GLY A 110 5.66 13.81 13.36
C GLY A 110 4.28 13.50 12.77
N ILE A 111 3.85 14.40 11.91
CA ILE A 111 2.59 14.27 11.18
C ILE A 111 2.74 13.11 10.19
N ILE A 112 1.77 12.20 10.19
CA ILE A 112 1.64 11.16 9.17
C ILE A 112 0.36 11.44 8.41
N GLU A 113 0.50 11.60 7.10
CA GLU A 113 -0.63 11.85 6.21
C GLU A 113 -0.70 10.78 5.12
N TRP A 114 -1.93 10.34 4.86
CA TRP A 114 -2.26 9.46 3.77
C TRP A 114 -3.16 10.18 2.76
N VAL A 115 -2.85 9.99 1.50
CA VAL A 115 -3.71 10.39 0.38
C VAL A 115 -4.02 9.15 -0.44
N LEU A 116 -5.30 8.81 -0.54
CA LEU A 116 -5.77 7.72 -1.38
C LEU A 116 -6.34 8.33 -2.65
N HIS A 117 -5.83 7.93 -3.80
CA HIS A 117 -6.31 8.38 -5.09
C HIS A 117 -6.93 7.22 -5.87
N LEU A 118 -8.23 7.34 -6.14
CA LEU A 118 -8.98 6.38 -6.93
C LEU A 118 -9.33 7.04 -8.27
N PRO A 119 -8.77 6.56 -9.40
CA PRO A 119 -9.04 7.11 -10.72
C PRO A 119 -10.54 7.21 -10.99
N ALA A 120 -10.98 8.31 -11.56
CA ALA A 120 -12.37 8.66 -11.86
C ALA A 120 -13.32 8.86 -10.66
N ARG A 121 -12.95 8.42 -9.44
CA ARG A 121 -13.79 8.51 -8.23
C ARG A 121 -13.40 9.66 -7.32
N GLY A 122 -12.14 10.02 -7.26
CA GLY A 122 -11.64 11.10 -6.42
C GLY A 122 -10.53 10.70 -5.47
N SER A 123 -10.29 11.54 -4.49
CA SER A 123 -9.22 11.35 -3.50
C SER A 123 -9.74 11.48 -2.07
N VAL A 124 -9.04 10.85 -1.16
CA VAL A 124 -9.31 10.86 0.28
C VAL A 124 -8.07 11.32 1.00
N TYR A 125 -8.23 12.23 1.94
CA TYR A 125 -7.14 12.80 2.74
C TYR A 125 -7.33 12.40 4.20
N VAL A 126 -6.30 11.80 4.79
CA VAL A 126 -6.34 11.27 6.16
C VAL A 126 -5.08 11.69 6.90
N THR A 127 -5.25 12.27 8.09
CA THR A 127 -4.14 12.52 9.02
C THR A 127 -4.18 11.47 10.12
N MET A 128 -3.05 10.82 10.38
CA MET A 128 -2.93 9.84 11.46
C MET A 128 -2.75 10.54 12.79
N GLN A 129 -3.25 9.93 13.84
CA GLN A 129 -2.95 10.35 15.21
C GLN A 129 -1.59 9.80 15.63
N PRO A 130 -0.75 10.60 16.29
CA PRO A 130 0.61 10.17 16.68
C PRO A 130 0.59 9.00 17.67
N ASP A 131 -0.41 8.94 18.54
CA ASP A 131 -0.49 7.93 19.58
C ASP A 131 -1.06 6.61 19.07
N ALA A 132 -0.43 5.51 19.44
CA ALA A 132 -0.97 4.17 19.17
C ALA A 132 -2.25 3.96 19.97
N VAL A 133 -3.29 3.50 19.30
CA VAL A 133 -4.57 3.18 19.88
C VAL A 133 -4.70 1.66 19.98
N GLU A 134 -5.76 1.15 20.64
CA GLU A 134 -6.02 -0.26 20.92
C GLU A 134 -5.42 -1.28 19.93
N GLY A 135 -4.67 -2.26 20.43
CA GLY A 135 -4.05 -3.29 19.62
C GLY A 135 -2.75 -2.90 18.92
N GLY A 136 -2.21 -1.71 19.20
CA GLY A 136 -0.96 -1.24 18.59
C GLY A 136 -1.15 -0.58 17.20
N TYR A 137 -2.40 -0.34 16.79
CA TYR A 137 -2.71 0.34 15.54
C TYR A 137 -2.91 1.84 15.75
N ARG A 138 -2.37 2.64 14.85
CA ARG A 138 -2.68 4.07 14.76
C ARG A 138 -4.02 4.26 14.05
N ILE A 139 -4.79 5.25 14.50
CA ILE A 139 -6.06 5.60 13.87
C ILE A 139 -5.92 6.89 13.10
N GLY A 140 -6.35 6.88 11.84
CA GLY A 140 -6.40 8.04 10.98
C GLY A 140 -7.74 8.75 11.01
N LYS A 141 -7.70 10.09 11.06
CA LYS A 141 -8.85 10.96 10.99
C LYS A 141 -9.02 11.50 9.57
N PHE A 142 -10.17 11.30 9.00
CA PHE A 142 -10.52 11.89 7.70
C PHE A 142 -10.53 13.41 7.77
N ARG A 143 -9.86 14.05 6.82
CA ARG A 143 -9.77 15.50 6.69
C ARG A 143 -10.65 16.03 5.58
N ALA A 144 -10.58 15.40 4.43
CA ALA A 144 -11.31 15.80 3.24
C ALA A 144 -11.48 14.64 2.26
N GLY A 145 -12.42 14.78 1.37
CA GLY A 145 -12.61 13.93 0.20
C GLY A 145 -13.01 14.77 -1.01
N THR A 146 -12.82 14.23 -2.20
CA THR A 146 -13.23 14.86 -3.44
C THR A 146 -14.16 13.95 -4.24
N ARG A 147 -15.08 14.52 -5.00
CA ARG A 147 -16.06 13.79 -5.85
C ARG A 147 -16.90 12.80 -5.02
N ASP A 148 -16.80 11.49 -5.31
CA ASP A 148 -17.56 10.45 -4.60
C ASP A 148 -17.31 10.44 -3.09
N PHE A 149 -16.25 11.08 -2.65
CA PHE A 149 -15.79 11.07 -1.25
C PHE A 149 -16.01 12.40 -0.50
N GLU A 150 -16.72 13.37 -1.08
CA GLU A 150 -16.89 14.71 -0.50
C GLU A 150 -17.53 14.70 0.91
N ASN A 151 -18.49 13.82 1.15
CA ASN A 151 -19.19 13.74 2.44
C ASN A 151 -18.96 12.41 3.15
N MET A 152 -17.81 11.82 2.91
CA MET A 152 -17.44 10.52 3.41
C MET A 152 -17.19 10.52 4.92
N ARG A 153 -17.49 9.39 5.54
CA ARG A 153 -17.05 9.04 6.88
C ARG A 153 -16.32 7.71 6.84
N GLY A 154 -15.30 7.57 7.64
CA GLY A 154 -14.53 6.34 7.68
C GLY A 154 -13.36 6.43 8.65
N GLN A 155 -12.62 5.34 8.73
CA GLN A 155 -11.47 5.18 9.59
C GLN A 155 -10.35 4.54 8.78
N LEU A 156 -9.14 5.03 8.99
CA LEU A 156 -7.92 4.39 8.52
C LEU A 156 -7.19 3.84 9.75
N THR A 157 -6.71 2.61 9.65
CA THR A 157 -5.86 2.01 10.68
C THR A 157 -4.51 1.62 10.06
N GLU A 158 -3.43 1.95 10.75
CA GLU A 158 -2.05 1.63 10.37
C GLU A 158 -1.33 0.91 11.51
#